data_d015f85e8c6c8c73406daa6454434b21
#
_entry.id   d015f85e8c6c8c73406daa6454434b21
#
_cell.length_a   1.000
_cell.length_b   1.000
_cell.length_c   1.000
_cell.angle_alpha   90.00
_cell.angle_beta   90.00
_cell.angle_gamma   90.00
#
_symmetry.space_group_name_H-M   'P 1'
#
loop_
_entity.id
_entity.type
_entity.pdbx_description
1 polymer ?
#
loop_
_entity_poly.entity_id
_entity_poly.type
_entity_poly.pdbx_seq_one_letter_code
_entity_poly.pdbx_strand_id
1 'polypeptide(L)'
;MKNRQDERGAAVVEFALVVPILLLLVLGIAEFGRAYYIQASISQAAREGVRVMALQNSPAGAVAATQAAAQPLTLTNITVSPNTCVASGSTPAATATVTVTHSFTFLSTLFGSGLTLTGQGVMRCNG
;
A
#
# COMPACT_ATOMS: atom_id res chain seq x y z
N MET A 1 -7.31 -58.51 15.31
CA MET A 1 -6.70 -57.63 14.29
C MET A 1 -7.65 -56.52 13.93
N LYS A 2 -7.81 -55.57 14.81
CA LYS A 2 -8.71 -54.45 14.64
C LYS A 2 -7.99 -53.33 13.86
N ASN A 3 -8.29 -53.23 12.64
CA ASN A 3 -8.58 -52.12 11.77
C ASN A 3 -7.56 -50.96 11.69
N ARG A 4 -6.38 -51.26 11.13
CA ARG A 4 -5.52 -50.21 10.53
C ARG A 4 -6.22 -49.42 9.41
N GLN A 5 -7.31 -49.95 8.86
CA GLN A 5 -8.11 -49.26 7.82
C GLN A 5 -9.01 -48.18 8.42
N ASP A 6 -9.59 -48.39 9.60
CA ASP A 6 -10.42 -47.40 10.29
C ASP A 6 -9.62 -46.22 10.80
N GLU A 7 -8.39 -46.46 11.28
CA GLU A 7 -7.46 -45.41 11.70
C GLU A 7 -7.00 -44.54 10.53
N ARG A 8 -6.82 -45.14 9.36
CA ARG A 8 -6.47 -44.38 8.14
C ARG A 8 -7.65 -43.51 7.68
N GLY A 9 -8.87 -44.01 7.78
CA GLY A 9 -10.06 -43.25 7.46
C GLY A 9 -10.26 -42.05 8.38
N ALA A 10 -10.08 -42.23 9.69
CA ALA A 10 -10.14 -41.15 10.68
C ALA A 10 -9.08 -40.06 10.43
N ALA A 11 -7.84 -40.46 10.15
CA ALA A 11 -6.77 -39.52 9.83
C ALA A 11 -7.03 -38.70 8.57
N VAL A 12 -7.63 -39.32 7.55
CA VAL A 12 -7.99 -38.63 6.30
C VAL A 12 -9.07 -37.58 6.55
N VAL A 13 -10.07 -37.88 7.35
CA VAL A 13 -11.13 -36.93 7.73
C VAL A 13 -10.57 -35.76 8.54
N GLU A 14 -9.71 -36.05 9.50
CA GLU A 14 -9.05 -35.03 10.31
C GLU A 14 -8.19 -34.11 9.44
N PHE A 15 -7.40 -34.66 8.53
CA PHE A 15 -6.61 -33.91 7.55
C PHE A 15 -7.50 -33.05 6.65
N ALA A 16 -8.60 -33.60 6.14
CA ALA A 16 -9.54 -32.89 5.29
C ALA A 16 -10.21 -31.69 5.98
N LEU A 17 -10.34 -31.72 7.30
CA LEU A 17 -10.87 -30.60 8.08
C LEU A 17 -9.79 -29.52 8.37
N VAL A 18 -8.56 -29.93 8.60
CA VAL A 18 -7.46 -29.02 8.95
C VAL A 18 -6.92 -28.28 7.72
N VAL A 19 -6.80 -28.95 6.58
CA VAL A 19 -6.21 -28.36 5.36
C VAL A 19 -6.93 -27.10 4.88
N PRO A 20 -8.26 -27.01 4.79
CA PRO A 20 -8.95 -25.80 4.39
C PRO A 20 -8.65 -24.60 5.30
N ILE A 21 -8.59 -24.83 6.61
CA ILE A 21 -8.27 -23.80 7.60
C ILE A 21 -6.84 -23.32 7.41
N LEU A 22 -5.90 -24.23 7.22
CA LEU A 22 -4.51 -23.90 6.95
C LEU A 22 -4.35 -23.09 5.67
N LEU A 23 -5.03 -23.48 4.60
CA LEU A 23 -5.00 -22.76 3.33
C LEU A 23 -5.59 -21.35 3.45
N LEU A 24 -6.68 -21.18 4.18
CA LEU A 24 -7.25 -19.85 4.47
C LEU A 24 -6.28 -18.97 5.25
N LEU A 25 -5.58 -19.54 6.22
CA LEU A 25 -4.59 -18.82 7.00
C LEU A 25 -3.40 -18.38 6.14
N VAL A 26 -2.85 -19.27 5.33
CA VAL A 26 -1.73 -18.97 4.41
C VAL A 26 -2.15 -17.91 3.39
N LEU A 27 -3.34 -18.02 2.82
CA LEU A 27 -3.88 -17.05 1.88
C LEU A 27 -4.06 -15.67 2.55
N GLY A 28 -4.58 -15.64 3.77
CA GLY A 28 -4.73 -14.41 4.55
C GLY A 28 -3.39 -13.72 4.78
N ILE A 29 -2.36 -14.46 5.20
CA ILE A 29 -1.02 -13.90 5.40
C ILE A 29 -0.45 -13.33 4.10
N ALA A 30 -0.62 -14.02 2.98
CA ALA A 30 -0.15 -13.57 1.67
C ALA A 30 -0.86 -12.27 1.23
N GLU A 31 -2.17 -12.19 1.40
CA GLU A 31 -2.96 -10.99 1.05
C GLU A 31 -2.58 -9.78 1.91
N PHE A 32 -2.48 -9.96 3.23
CA PHE A 32 -2.07 -8.90 4.13
C PHE A 32 -0.63 -8.46 3.89
N GLY A 33 0.28 -9.39 3.64
CA GLY A 33 1.68 -9.09 3.30
C GLY A 33 1.78 -8.25 2.02
N ARG A 34 0.98 -8.57 1.01
CA ARG A 34 0.90 -7.79 -0.24
C ARG A 34 0.33 -6.40 -0.02
N ALA A 35 -0.75 -6.28 0.74
CA ALA A 35 -1.34 -4.99 1.09
C ALA A 35 -0.37 -4.10 1.87
N TYR A 36 0.32 -4.67 2.84
CA TYR A 36 1.34 -3.96 3.62
C TYR A 36 2.51 -3.47 2.77
N TYR A 37 3.00 -4.31 1.86
CA TYR A 37 4.06 -3.93 0.92
C TYR A 37 3.64 -2.73 0.06
N ILE A 38 2.44 -2.76 -0.51
CA ILE A 38 1.92 -1.66 -1.33
C ILE A 38 1.76 -0.40 -0.47
N GLN A 39 1.21 -0.50 0.73
CA GLN A 39 1.05 0.63 1.66
C GLN A 39 2.40 1.30 1.99
N ALA A 40 3.43 0.51 2.28
CA ALA A 40 4.77 1.00 2.53
C ALA A 40 5.35 1.70 1.29
N SER A 41 5.18 1.10 0.11
CA SER A 41 5.68 1.62 -1.16
C SER A 41 5.04 2.97 -1.53
N ILE A 42 3.72 3.10 -1.46
CA ILE A 42 3.04 4.38 -1.75
C ILE A 42 3.36 5.47 -0.72
N SER A 43 3.60 5.10 0.53
CA SER A 43 4.00 6.04 1.57
C SER A 43 5.42 6.59 1.33
N GLN A 44 6.35 5.74 0.91
CA GLN A 44 7.70 6.17 0.51
C GLN A 44 7.66 7.04 -0.75
N ALA A 45 6.87 6.66 -1.74
CA ALA A 45 6.68 7.42 -2.96
C ALA A 45 6.14 8.83 -2.68
N ALA A 46 5.16 8.96 -1.80
CA ALA A 46 4.60 10.24 -1.39
C ALA A 46 5.65 11.14 -0.70
N ARG A 47 6.54 10.56 0.10
CA ARG A 47 7.63 11.30 0.75
C ARG A 47 8.66 11.81 -0.27
N GLU A 48 9.01 11.02 -1.27
CA GLU A 48 9.92 11.46 -2.32
C GLU A 48 9.29 12.56 -3.17
N GLY A 49 8.02 12.43 -3.52
CA GLY A 49 7.29 13.47 -4.24
C GLY A 49 7.21 14.80 -3.48
N VAL A 50 6.90 14.75 -2.19
CA VAL A 50 6.81 15.99 -1.39
C VAL A 50 8.17 16.65 -1.21
N ARG A 51 9.25 15.88 -1.19
CA ARG A 51 10.60 16.42 -1.15
C ARG A 51 10.91 17.24 -2.41
N VAL A 52 10.58 16.72 -3.58
CA VAL A 52 10.73 17.45 -4.85
C VAL A 52 9.87 18.71 -4.85
N MET A 53 8.63 18.64 -4.40
CA MET A 53 7.77 19.82 -4.28
C MET A 53 8.36 20.88 -3.37
N ALA A 54 8.83 20.48 -2.19
CA ALA A 54 9.36 21.41 -1.18
C ALA A 54 10.66 22.12 -1.63
N LEU A 55 11.52 21.42 -2.38
CA LEU A 55 12.83 21.94 -2.80
C LEU A 55 12.80 22.63 -4.16
N GLN A 56 12.00 22.15 -5.09
CA GLN A 56 12.00 22.61 -6.47
C GLN A 56 10.76 23.43 -6.85
N ASN A 57 9.78 23.50 -5.96
CA ASN A 57 8.50 24.16 -6.25
C ASN A 57 7.89 23.71 -7.59
N SER A 58 7.94 22.41 -7.86
CA SER A 58 7.47 21.81 -9.11
C SER A 58 6.44 20.73 -8.85
N PRO A 59 5.13 21.04 -8.99
CA PRO A 59 4.09 20.01 -8.85
C PRO A 59 4.24 18.86 -9.86
N ALA A 60 4.58 19.19 -11.12
CA ALA A 60 4.81 18.18 -12.14
C ALA A 60 6.02 17.30 -11.82
N GLY A 61 7.09 17.88 -11.30
CA GLY A 61 8.27 17.15 -10.83
C GLY A 61 7.95 16.26 -9.63
N ALA A 62 7.13 16.74 -8.71
CA ALA A 62 6.67 15.97 -7.56
C ALA A 62 5.85 14.74 -7.98
N VAL A 63 4.92 14.90 -8.92
CA VAL A 63 4.14 13.79 -9.48
C VAL A 63 5.06 12.77 -10.16
N ALA A 64 5.99 13.23 -10.99
CA ALA A 64 6.94 12.36 -11.68
C ALA A 64 7.85 11.58 -10.70
N ALA A 65 8.34 12.24 -9.66
CA ALA A 65 9.17 11.62 -8.62
C ALA A 65 8.36 10.58 -7.82
N THR A 66 7.11 10.89 -7.48
CA THR A 66 6.20 9.96 -6.80
C THR A 66 5.97 8.71 -7.64
N GLN A 67 5.69 8.88 -8.93
CA GLN A 67 5.48 7.76 -9.85
C GLN A 67 6.73 6.90 -10.02
N ALA A 68 7.89 7.53 -10.15
CA ALA A 68 9.17 6.83 -10.28
C ALA A 68 9.52 6.04 -9.01
N ALA A 69 9.28 6.62 -7.83
CA ALA A 69 9.56 5.97 -6.54
C ALA A 69 8.59 4.81 -6.23
N ALA A 70 7.41 4.80 -6.83
CA ALA A 70 6.41 3.74 -6.62
C ALA A 70 6.61 2.52 -7.52
N GLN A 71 7.49 2.58 -8.50
CA GLN A 71 7.66 1.46 -9.43
C GLN A 71 7.97 0.15 -8.69
N PRO A 72 7.43 -1.00 -9.16
CA PRO A 72 6.67 -1.19 -10.42
C PRO A 72 5.17 -0.86 -10.35
N LEU A 73 4.69 -0.25 -9.26
CA LEU A 73 3.28 0.12 -9.13
C LEU A 73 2.95 1.31 -10.06
N THR A 74 1.85 1.19 -10.78
CA THR A 74 1.30 2.31 -11.56
C THR A 74 0.30 3.08 -10.69
N LEU A 75 0.64 4.32 -10.38
CA LEU A 75 -0.21 5.20 -9.57
C LEU A 75 -1.10 6.03 -10.50
N THR A 76 -2.39 6.00 -10.24
CA THR A 76 -3.37 6.75 -11.04
C THR A 76 -3.84 8.03 -10.35
N ASN A 77 -3.66 8.12 -9.04
CA ASN A 77 -4.22 9.20 -8.24
C ASN A 77 -3.16 9.77 -7.30
N ILE A 78 -2.48 10.82 -7.77
CA ILE A 78 -1.47 11.58 -7.03
C ILE A 78 -1.94 13.02 -6.95
N THR A 79 -2.11 13.54 -5.74
CA THR A 79 -2.47 14.94 -5.51
C THR A 79 -1.35 15.66 -4.78
N VAL A 80 -1.02 16.85 -5.27
CA VAL A 80 0.00 17.73 -4.67
C VAL A 80 -0.67 19.01 -4.22
N SER A 81 -0.47 19.41 -2.98
CA SER A 81 -1.04 20.63 -2.41
C SER A 81 -0.02 21.29 -1.47
N PRO A 82 0.14 22.62 -1.54
CA PRO A 82 -0.38 23.56 -2.54
C PRO A 82 0.33 23.40 -3.90
N ASN A 83 -0.21 24.06 -4.92
CA ASN A 83 0.41 24.08 -6.26
C ASN A 83 1.68 24.92 -6.32
N THR A 84 1.90 25.77 -5.35
CA THR A 84 3.09 26.60 -5.22
C THR A 84 3.63 26.55 -3.81
N CYS A 85 4.90 26.31 -3.69
CA CYS A 85 5.62 26.11 -2.43
C CYS A 85 6.62 27.27 -2.22
N VAL A 86 6.11 28.49 -2.22
CA VAL A 86 6.92 29.70 -2.03
C VAL A 86 6.59 30.36 -0.70
N ALA A 87 7.59 30.66 0.10
CA ALA A 87 7.41 31.53 1.25
C ALA A 87 7.12 32.94 0.76
N SER A 88 5.91 33.45 1.02
CA SER A 88 5.50 34.80 0.66
C SER A 88 5.54 35.70 1.88
N GLY A 89 6.56 36.54 1.97
CA GLY A 89 6.67 37.61 2.97
C GLY A 89 6.65 37.12 4.42
N SER A 90 5.79 37.73 5.23
CA SER A 90 5.65 37.45 6.67
C SER A 90 4.79 36.22 7.01
N THR A 91 4.37 35.46 6.02
CA THR A 91 3.59 34.24 6.25
C THR A 91 4.54 33.06 6.55
N PRO A 92 4.25 32.21 7.57
CA PRO A 92 5.05 31.02 7.81
C PRO A 92 5.15 30.18 6.55
N ALA A 93 6.31 29.57 6.31
CA ALA A 93 6.53 28.71 5.14
C ALA A 93 5.40 27.70 5.01
N ALA A 94 4.75 27.68 3.86
CA ALA A 94 3.68 26.74 3.57
C ALA A 94 4.18 25.29 3.68
N THR A 95 3.30 24.40 4.01
CA THR A 95 3.60 22.97 4.08
C THR A 95 3.09 22.31 2.80
N ALA A 96 3.97 21.62 2.09
CA ALA A 96 3.61 20.80 0.95
C ALA A 96 3.11 19.44 1.43
N THR A 97 2.10 18.93 0.76
CA THR A 97 1.53 17.62 1.00
C THR A 97 1.34 16.91 -0.33
N VAL A 98 1.84 15.68 -0.41
CA VAL A 98 1.58 14.77 -1.53
C VAL A 98 0.77 13.61 -1.00
N THR A 99 -0.39 13.37 -1.60
CA THR A 99 -1.28 12.27 -1.24
C THR A 99 -1.41 11.33 -2.44
N VAL A 100 -1.19 10.06 -2.18
CA VAL A 100 -1.31 8.98 -3.17
C VAL A 100 -2.41 8.04 -2.74
N THR A 101 -3.35 7.77 -3.61
CA THR A 101 -4.37 6.75 -3.42
C THR A 101 -4.19 5.62 -4.44
N HIS A 102 -4.26 4.39 -3.96
CA HIS A 102 -4.14 3.20 -4.79
C HIS A 102 -5.21 2.20 -4.43
N SER A 103 -5.92 1.70 -5.43
CA SER A 103 -6.93 0.67 -5.25
C SER A 103 -6.25 -0.69 -5.18
N PHE A 104 -6.40 -1.35 -4.04
CA PHE A 104 -5.91 -2.70 -3.81
C PHE A 104 -7.06 -3.69 -4.00
N THR A 105 -6.86 -4.69 -4.86
CA THR A 105 -7.80 -5.78 -5.06
C THR A 105 -7.26 -7.06 -4.47
N PHE A 106 -8.10 -7.78 -3.73
CA PHE A 106 -7.75 -9.09 -3.20
C PHE A 106 -7.68 -10.12 -4.34
N LEU A 107 -6.76 -11.06 -4.22
CA LEU A 107 -6.64 -12.19 -5.16
C LEU A 107 -7.79 -13.18 -4.98
N SER A 108 -8.33 -13.26 -3.76
CA SER A 108 -9.49 -14.08 -3.45
C SER A 108 -10.68 -13.22 -3.09
N THR A 109 -11.87 -13.64 -3.53
CA THR A 109 -13.13 -12.98 -3.19
C THR A 109 -13.57 -13.24 -1.73
N LEU A 110 -12.84 -14.11 -1.00
CA LEU A 110 -13.13 -14.46 0.40
C LEU A 110 -12.99 -13.27 1.35
N PHE A 111 -12.10 -12.32 1.04
CA PHE A 111 -11.85 -11.13 1.87
C PHE A 111 -12.54 -9.87 1.33
N GLY A 112 -13.40 -10.00 0.33
CA GLY A 112 -14.11 -8.89 -0.30
C GLY A 112 -13.52 -8.48 -1.66
N SER A 113 -14.02 -7.37 -2.21
CA SER A 113 -13.63 -6.89 -3.55
C SER A 113 -12.31 -6.12 -3.56
N GLY A 114 -11.91 -5.55 -2.44
CA GLY A 114 -10.70 -4.75 -2.32
C GLY A 114 -10.85 -3.59 -1.33
N LEU A 115 -9.78 -2.83 -1.20
CA LEU A 115 -9.75 -1.63 -0.35
C LEU A 115 -8.88 -0.55 -1.00
N THR A 116 -9.07 0.69 -0.57
CA THR A 116 -8.26 1.82 -1.02
C THR A 116 -7.17 2.09 0.00
N LEU A 117 -5.92 2.07 -0.47
CA LEU A 117 -4.74 2.40 0.31
C LEU A 117 -4.35 3.85 0.05
N THR A 118 -4.00 4.59 1.09
CA THR A 118 -3.58 5.98 0.99
C THR A 118 -2.22 6.17 1.62
N GLY A 119 -1.30 6.76 0.86
CA GLY A 119 0.01 7.21 1.34
C GLY A 119 0.08 8.73 1.32
N GLN A 120 0.70 9.33 2.33
CA GLN A 120 0.85 10.78 2.44
C GLN A 120 2.27 11.14 2.85
N GLY A 121 2.82 12.15 2.17
CA GLY A 121 4.05 12.81 2.55
C GLY A 121 3.78 14.28 2.83
N VAL A 122 4.38 14.80 3.89
CA VAL A 122 4.24 16.20 4.32
C VAL A 122 5.62 16.79 4.58
N MET A 123 5.91 17.97 4.04
CA MET A 123 7.18 18.66 4.21
C MET A 123 6.99 20.17 4.16
N ARG A 124 7.77 20.91 4.93
CA ARG A 124 7.78 22.37 4.83
C ARG A 124 8.40 22.82 3.51
N CYS A 125 7.78 23.82 2.90
CA CYS A 125 8.34 24.47 1.72
C CYS A 125 9.65 25.17 2.07
N ASN A 126 10.67 25.04 1.19
CA ASN A 126 12.03 25.55 1.43
C ASN A 126 12.71 24.94 2.67
N GLY A 127 12.30 23.73 3.00
CA GLY A 127 12.83 23.02 4.17
C GLY A 127 14.10 22.23 3.91
#